data_26727c35cb8a37828910cab90ea6d51c
#
_entry.id   26727c35cb8a37828910cab90ea6d51c
#
_cell.length_a   1.000
_cell.length_b   1.000
_cell.length_c   1.000
_cell.angle_alpha   90.00
_cell.angle_beta   90.00
_cell.angle_gamma   90.00
#
_symmetry.space_group_name_H-M   'P 1'
#
loop_
_entity.id
_entity.type
_entity.pdbx_description
1 polymer ?
#
loop_
_entity_poly.entity_id
_entity_poly.type
_entity_poly.pdbx_seq_one_letter_code
_entity_poly.pdbx_strand_id
1 'polypeptide(L)'
;MENQELIKQVTEKAEKWLTPAYDAETQAEVKRMLENPDKTELIECFYKDLEFGTGGLRGIMGAGSNRMNIYTVGAATQGLANYLNKCFKDKEQISVVVGHDCRNNSRKFAEISADIFSANGIKVYLFEDLRPTPEVSFAIRHLGCQSGINLTASHNPKEYNGYKAYWDDGAQVLAPHDTAIIDEVNKVTVEDIKFKGNKDLIQIIGEDIDKVYLDKVHALSIDPEVIKRQKDLSIVYTPLHGAGRVLIPASLKEWGFENVHCVPEQMVKSGDFPTVVSPNPENAEALSMAIELAKKIDADIVMASDPDAD
;
A
#
# COMPACT_ATOMS: atom_id res chain seq x y z
N MET A 1 26.83 15.23 25.85
CA MET A 1 27.36 13.86 25.81
C MET A 1 26.39 12.94 25.06
N GLU A 2 25.11 12.87 25.41
CA GLU A 2 24.11 11.99 24.73
C GLU A 2 23.96 12.27 23.23
N ASN A 3 23.95 13.52 22.80
CA ASN A 3 23.80 13.87 21.38
C ASN A 3 25.02 13.49 20.52
N GLN A 4 26.23 13.54 21.07
CA GLN A 4 27.45 13.13 20.35
C GLN A 4 27.52 11.61 20.18
N GLU A 5 27.11 10.85 21.20
CA GLU A 5 27.05 9.37 21.12
C GLU A 5 25.99 8.91 20.08
N LEU A 6 24.81 9.56 20.07
CA LEU A 6 23.78 9.28 19.07
C LEU A 6 24.28 9.58 17.64
N ILE A 7 24.93 10.74 17.43
CA ILE A 7 25.49 11.08 16.11
C ILE A 7 26.52 10.04 15.67
N LYS A 8 27.37 9.57 16.56
CA LYS A 8 28.34 8.52 16.25
C LYS A 8 27.65 7.21 15.82
N GLN A 9 26.66 6.76 16.59
CA GLN A 9 25.92 5.52 16.30
C GLN A 9 25.19 5.60 14.94
N VAL A 10 24.49 6.72 14.67
CA VAL A 10 23.78 6.87 13.38
C VAL A 10 24.76 7.00 12.21
N THR A 11 25.93 7.63 12.42
CA THR A 11 26.99 7.72 11.41
C THR A 11 27.50 6.33 11.06
N GLU A 12 27.89 5.52 12.04
CA GLU A 12 28.36 4.15 11.86
C GLU A 12 27.31 3.27 11.15
N LYS A 13 26.02 3.47 11.46
CA LYS A 13 24.90 2.77 10.82
C LYS A 13 24.71 3.20 9.37
N ALA A 14 24.79 4.49 9.08
CA ALA A 14 24.66 5.06 7.74
C ALA A 14 25.84 4.65 6.83
N GLU A 15 27.07 4.61 7.36
CA GLU A 15 28.25 4.17 6.60
C GLU A 15 28.10 2.76 6.04
N LYS A 16 27.35 1.86 6.71
CA LYS A 16 27.05 0.50 6.20
C LYS A 16 26.20 0.53 4.93
N TRP A 17 25.50 1.64 4.67
CA TRP A 17 24.70 1.83 3.44
C TRP A 17 25.54 2.32 2.24
N LEU A 18 26.83 2.54 2.41
CA LEU A 18 27.76 2.89 1.34
C LEU A 18 28.45 1.66 0.68
N THR A 19 28.00 0.46 1.03
CA THR A 19 28.52 -0.78 0.45
C THR A 19 27.86 -1.10 -0.91
N PRO A 20 28.46 -1.95 -1.75
CA PRO A 20 27.87 -2.36 -3.03
C PRO A 20 26.53 -3.12 -2.95
N ALA A 21 26.08 -3.47 -1.75
CA ALA A 21 24.76 -4.05 -1.53
C ALA A 21 23.62 -3.04 -1.76
N TYR A 22 23.94 -1.74 -1.73
CA TYR A 22 22.99 -0.66 -1.98
C TYR A 22 23.26 -0.01 -3.34
N ASP A 23 22.19 0.45 -4.00
CA ASP A 23 22.33 1.12 -5.31
C ASP A 23 22.99 2.50 -5.21
N ALA A 24 23.49 3.00 -6.35
CA ALA A 24 24.27 4.23 -6.41
C ALA A 24 23.47 5.47 -5.98
N GLU A 25 22.14 5.52 -6.23
CA GLU A 25 21.28 6.64 -5.85
C GLU A 25 21.13 6.68 -4.32
N THR A 26 20.83 5.55 -3.71
CA THR A 26 20.77 5.39 -2.25
C THR A 26 22.10 5.77 -1.58
N GLN A 27 23.23 5.27 -2.12
CA GLN A 27 24.55 5.62 -1.59
C GLN A 27 24.84 7.12 -1.69
N ALA A 28 24.47 7.76 -2.81
CA ALA A 28 24.66 9.21 -2.99
C ALA A 28 23.83 10.03 -1.98
N GLU A 29 22.59 9.63 -1.73
CA GLU A 29 21.73 10.29 -0.75
C GLU A 29 22.30 10.15 0.68
N VAL A 30 22.71 8.94 1.07
CA VAL A 30 23.34 8.69 2.37
C VAL A 30 24.64 9.47 2.53
N LYS A 31 25.48 9.52 1.49
CA LYS A 31 26.71 10.30 1.51
C LYS A 31 26.45 11.79 1.71
N ARG A 32 25.45 12.34 1.03
CA ARG A 32 25.01 13.73 1.20
C ARG A 32 24.62 14.01 2.67
N MET A 33 23.86 13.11 3.32
CA MET A 33 23.50 13.25 4.73
C MET A 33 24.72 13.17 5.65
N LEU A 34 25.66 12.27 5.37
CA LEU A 34 26.91 12.14 6.13
C LEU A 34 27.81 13.37 6.01
N GLU A 35 27.87 14.02 4.84
CA GLU A 35 28.67 15.21 4.59
C GLU A 35 28.02 16.50 5.13
N ASN A 36 26.70 16.50 5.36
CA ASN A 36 25.98 17.67 5.89
C ASN A 36 26.44 17.96 7.34
N PRO A 37 26.89 19.21 7.67
CA PRO A 37 27.18 19.61 9.05
C PRO A 37 25.97 19.48 9.98
N ASP A 38 24.76 19.78 9.49
CA ASP A 38 23.51 19.52 10.21
C ASP A 38 23.16 18.02 10.12
N LYS A 39 23.24 17.34 11.25
CA LYS A 39 22.99 15.91 11.37
C LYS A 39 21.51 15.56 11.65
N THR A 40 20.60 16.52 11.66
CA THR A 40 19.18 16.28 11.98
C THR A 40 18.58 15.26 11.05
N GLU A 41 18.74 15.42 9.73
CA GLU A 41 18.23 14.48 8.73
C GLU A 41 18.87 13.08 8.87
N LEU A 42 20.19 13.02 9.08
CA LEU A 42 20.90 11.76 9.31
C LEU A 42 20.35 11.01 10.53
N ILE A 43 20.14 11.74 11.64
CA ILE A 43 19.58 11.17 12.86
C ILE A 43 18.18 10.61 12.56
N GLU A 44 17.28 11.39 11.98
CA GLU A 44 15.91 10.96 11.66
C GLU A 44 15.87 9.72 10.77
N CYS A 45 16.79 9.59 9.82
CA CYS A 45 16.85 8.47 8.89
C CYS A 45 17.42 7.19 9.51
N PHE A 46 18.27 7.28 10.55
CA PHE A 46 19.05 6.14 11.04
C PHE A 46 18.98 5.88 12.54
N TYR A 47 18.29 6.73 13.37
CA TYR A 47 18.28 6.57 14.84
C TYR A 47 17.63 5.26 15.30
N LYS A 48 16.77 4.69 14.49
CA LYS A 48 16.16 3.37 14.70
C LYS A 48 15.95 2.64 13.36
N ASP A 49 15.49 1.41 13.39
CA ASP A 49 14.98 0.70 12.24
C ASP A 49 13.46 0.91 12.14
N LEU A 50 12.95 0.92 10.91
CA LEU A 50 11.51 0.97 10.67
C LEU A 50 10.88 -0.33 11.17
N GLU A 51 10.04 -0.21 12.18
CA GLU A 51 9.45 -1.36 12.85
C GLU A 51 8.32 -1.95 11.99
N PHE A 52 8.37 -3.27 11.79
CA PHE A 52 7.22 -4.03 11.33
C PHE A 52 6.28 -4.17 12.54
N GLY A 53 5.22 -3.34 12.58
CA GLY A 53 4.20 -3.38 13.64
C GLY A 53 3.09 -4.37 13.32
N THR A 54 2.05 -4.40 14.17
CA THR A 54 0.83 -5.16 13.89
C THR A 54 0.25 -4.74 12.54
N GLY A 55 0.22 -5.68 11.60
CA GLY A 55 -0.31 -5.48 10.25
C GLY A 55 0.63 -4.85 9.22
N GLY A 56 1.90 -4.53 9.55
CA GLY A 56 2.88 -4.09 8.54
C GLY A 56 3.81 -2.93 8.92
N LEU A 57 4.31 -2.21 7.90
CA LEU A 57 5.20 -1.05 8.01
C LEU A 57 4.47 0.25 7.61
N ARG A 58 4.89 1.37 8.18
CA ARG A 58 4.49 2.72 7.72
C ARG A 58 5.58 3.73 8.08
N GLY A 59 5.95 4.58 7.13
CA GLY A 59 6.98 5.60 7.36
C GLY A 59 7.12 6.59 6.20
N ILE A 60 7.93 7.61 6.41
CA ILE A 60 8.34 8.56 5.38
C ILE A 60 9.25 7.83 4.39
N MET A 61 9.10 8.11 3.09
CA MET A 61 9.95 7.56 2.03
C MET A 61 11.33 8.24 2.02
N GLY A 62 12.38 7.51 1.68
CA GLY A 62 13.76 8.00 1.55
C GLY A 62 14.80 6.96 1.93
N ALA A 63 16.08 7.33 1.82
CA ALA A 63 17.18 6.48 2.25
C ALA A 63 17.29 6.44 3.79
N GLY A 64 17.64 5.27 4.31
CA GLY A 64 17.81 5.04 5.74
C GLY A 64 16.98 3.93 6.30
N SER A 65 17.43 3.38 7.43
CA SER A 65 16.78 2.25 8.08
C SER A 65 15.44 2.60 8.73
N ASN A 66 15.18 3.87 9.02
CA ASN A 66 13.92 4.39 9.54
C ASN A 66 13.06 5.05 8.46
N ARG A 67 13.20 4.61 7.22
CA ARG A 67 12.47 5.13 6.04
C ARG A 67 11.88 3.98 5.22
N MET A 68 10.79 4.29 4.50
CA MET A 68 10.24 3.40 3.48
C MET A 68 11.08 3.51 2.21
N ASN A 69 11.73 2.42 1.83
CA ASN A 69 12.54 2.29 0.62
C ASN A 69 12.60 0.83 0.16
N ILE A 70 13.29 0.56 -0.95
CA ILE A 70 13.38 -0.78 -1.53
C ILE A 70 14.02 -1.82 -0.60
N TYR A 71 14.87 -1.39 0.33
CA TYR A 71 15.58 -2.27 1.26
C TYR A 71 14.73 -2.61 2.47
N THR A 72 14.03 -1.63 3.07
CA THR A 72 13.11 -1.87 4.20
C THR A 72 11.88 -2.66 3.77
N VAL A 73 11.29 -2.33 2.59
CA VAL A 73 10.23 -3.13 1.96
C VAL A 73 10.75 -4.52 1.58
N GLY A 74 11.99 -4.58 1.04
CA GLY A 74 12.64 -5.84 0.68
C GLY A 74 12.84 -6.75 1.87
N ALA A 75 13.36 -6.24 2.99
CA ALA A 75 13.55 -7.00 4.22
C ALA A 75 12.21 -7.52 4.78
N ALA A 76 11.18 -6.67 4.80
CA ALA A 76 9.84 -7.06 5.21
C ALA A 76 9.28 -8.20 4.35
N THR A 77 9.41 -8.07 3.02
CA THR A 77 8.92 -9.07 2.07
C THR A 77 9.71 -10.39 2.17
N GLN A 78 11.04 -10.32 2.31
CA GLN A 78 11.88 -11.50 2.49
C GLN A 78 11.55 -12.23 3.81
N GLY A 79 11.35 -11.49 4.90
CA GLY A 79 10.95 -12.06 6.19
C GLY A 79 9.58 -12.73 6.12
N LEU A 80 8.59 -12.07 5.49
CA LEU A 80 7.27 -12.66 5.27
C LEU A 80 7.36 -13.91 4.39
N ALA A 81 8.15 -13.89 3.30
CA ALA A 81 8.37 -15.07 2.45
C ALA A 81 9.00 -16.24 3.23
N ASN A 82 9.99 -15.94 4.07
CA ASN A 82 10.63 -16.96 4.93
C ASN A 82 9.61 -17.59 5.89
N TYR A 83 8.74 -16.77 6.49
CA TYR A 83 7.70 -17.24 7.41
C TYR A 83 6.64 -18.09 6.68
N LEU A 84 6.16 -17.64 5.52
CA LEU A 84 5.20 -18.39 4.70
C LEU A 84 5.73 -19.77 4.31
N ASN A 85 6.99 -19.85 3.86
CA ASN A 85 7.64 -21.10 3.51
C ASN A 85 7.78 -22.07 4.72
N LYS A 86 7.85 -21.56 5.94
CA LYS A 86 7.84 -22.37 7.16
C LYS A 86 6.44 -22.86 7.52
N CYS A 87 5.45 -21.97 7.47
CA CYS A 87 4.06 -22.29 7.84
C CYS A 87 3.40 -23.26 6.86
N PHE A 88 3.69 -23.13 5.59
CA PHE A 88 3.02 -23.86 4.51
C PHE A 88 3.96 -24.81 3.74
N LYS A 89 4.99 -25.35 4.42
CA LYS A 89 6.03 -26.24 3.86
C LYS A 89 5.50 -27.46 3.11
N ASP A 90 4.32 -27.93 3.49
CA ASP A 90 3.69 -29.13 2.91
C ASP A 90 2.73 -28.79 1.76
N LYS A 91 2.58 -27.49 1.42
CA LYS A 91 1.76 -27.04 0.29
C LYS A 91 2.56 -27.08 -1.00
N GLU A 92 1.97 -27.64 -2.06
CA GLU A 92 2.62 -27.77 -3.37
C GLU A 92 3.03 -26.40 -3.92
N GLN A 93 2.14 -25.40 -3.83
CA GLN A 93 2.40 -24.04 -4.29
C GLN A 93 1.80 -23.04 -3.30
N ILE A 94 2.66 -22.27 -2.64
CA ILE A 94 2.26 -21.10 -1.85
C ILE A 94 1.98 -19.95 -2.81
N SER A 95 0.95 -19.16 -2.53
CA SER A 95 0.61 -18.00 -3.34
C SER A 95 0.25 -16.78 -2.48
N VAL A 96 0.47 -15.59 -3.04
CA VAL A 96 0.16 -14.30 -2.42
C VAL A 96 -0.48 -13.35 -3.41
N VAL A 97 -1.27 -12.39 -2.90
CA VAL A 97 -1.77 -11.24 -3.66
C VAL A 97 -0.93 -10.02 -3.34
N VAL A 98 -0.62 -9.21 -4.34
CA VAL A 98 0.08 -7.94 -4.18
C VAL A 98 -0.75 -6.82 -4.82
N GLY A 99 -1.17 -5.87 -4.01
CA GLY A 99 -1.87 -4.66 -4.41
C GLY A 99 -1.09 -3.39 -4.06
N HIS A 100 -1.56 -2.26 -4.57
CA HIS A 100 -0.99 -0.95 -4.25
C HIS A 100 -2.00 0.18 -4.49
N ASP A 101 -1.77 1.32 -3.85
CA ASP A 101 -2.50 2.56 -4.08
C ASP A 101 -1.82 3.48 -5.12
N CYS A 102 -2.26 4.76 -5.18
CA CYS A 102 -1.73 5.76 -6.12
C CYS A 102 -0.43 6.42 -5.66
N ARG A 103 0.06 6.18 -4.44
CA ARG A 103 1.21 6.90 -3.87
C ARG A 103 2.48 6.72 -4.68
N ASN A 104 3.34 7.73 -4.62
CA ASN A 104 4.68 7.63 -5.18
C ASN A 104 5.39 6.40 -4.62
N ASN A 105 6.08 5.67 -5.48
CA ASN A 105 6.76 4.40 -5.20
C ASN A 105 5.85 3.20 -4.85
N SER A 106 4.53 3.31 -4.63
CA SER A 106 3.68 2.15 -4.32
C SER A 106 3.77 1.07 -5.40
N ARG A 107 3.69 1.43 -6.68
CA ARG A 107 3.88 0.48 -7.78
C ARG A 107 5.27 -0.16 -7.78
N LYS A 108 6.34 0.64 -7.61
CA LYS A 108 7.71 0.15 -7.54
C LYS A 108 7.90 -0.83 -6.38
N PHE A 109 7.36 -0.52 -5.21
CA PHE A 109 7.43 -1.40 -4.04
C PHE A 109 6.62 -2.69 -4.26
N ALA A 110 5.46 -2.62 -4.92
CA ALA A 110 4.67 -3.79 -5.28
C ALA A 110 5.44 -4.73 -6.24
N GLU A 111 6.09 -4.21 -7.26
CA GLU A 111 6.90 -4.97 -8.21
C GLU A 111 8.11 -5.62 -7.54
N ILE A 112 8.82 -4.88 -6.69
CA ILE A 112 9.94 -5.42 -5.90
C ILE A 112 9.48 -6.53 -4.97
N SER A 113 8.37 -6.35 -4.28
CA SER A 113 7.79 -7.39 -3.43
C SER A 113 7.40 -8.64 -4.22
N ALA A 114 6.80 -8.46 -5.41
CA ALA A 114 6.47 -9.56 -6.31
C ALA A 114 7.73 -10.33 -6.76
N ASP A 115 8.80 -9.61 -7.10
CA ASP A 115 10.08 -10.21 -7.45
C ASP A 115 10.67 -11.02 -6.28
N ILE A 116 10.65 -10.50 -5.06
CA ILE A 116 11.17 -11.19 -3.87
C ILE A 116 10.33 -12.43 -3.53
N PHE A 117 9.00 -12.35 -3.52
CA PHE A 117 8.16 -13.52 -3.29
C PHE A 117 8.41 -14.61 -4.33
N SER A 118 8.43 -14.26 -5.62
CA SER A 118 8.65 -15.21 -6.71
C SER A 118 10.06 -15.83 -6.67
N ALA A 119 11.08 -15.07 -6.27
CA ALA A 119 12.44 -15.58 -6.05
C ALA A 119 12.54 -16.59 -4.88
N ASN A 120 11.56 -16.58 -3.98
CA ASN A 120 11.41 -17.55 -2.89
C ASN A 120 10.46 -18.71 -3.22
N GLY A 121 10.10 -18.88 -4.51
CA GLY A 121 9.23 -19.98 -4.98
C GLY A 121 7.74 -19.75 -4.72
N ILE A 122 7.34 -18.55 -4.32
CA ILE A 122 5.94 -18.20 -4.01
C ILE A 122 5.29 -17.62 -5.28
N LYS A 123 4.13 -18.16 -5.68
CA LYS A 123 3.34 -17.61 -6.77
C LYS A 123 2.74 -16.28 -6.36
N VAL A 124 2.81 -15.29 -7.25
CA VAL A 124 2.33 -13.94 -7.01
C VAL A 124 1.20 -13.59 -7.96
N TYR A 125 0.09 -13.13 -7.42
CA TYR A 125 -0.97 -12.45 -8.15
C TYR A 125 -0.79 -10.94 -7.92
N LEU A 126 -0.25 -10.24 -8.94
CA LEU A 126 0.04 -8.81 -8.88
C LEU A 126 -1.06 -8.04 -9.62
N PHE A 127 -1.74 -7.13 -8.94
CA PHE A 127 -2.67 -6.24 -9.61
C PHE A 127 -1.98 -5.36 -10.65
N GLU A 128 -2.59 -5.25 -11.83
CA GLU A 128 -2.06 -4.46 -12.95
C GLU A 128 -1.97 -2.96 -12.68
N ASP A 129 -2.89 -2.43 -11.87
CA ASP A 129 -2.95 -1.03 -11.42
C ASP A 129 -3.48 -0.99 -9.99
N LEU A 130 -3.59 0.23 -9.40
CA LEU A 130 -4.12 0.41 -8.05
C LEU A 130 -5.51 -0.22 -7.89
N ARG A 131 -5.73 -0.84 -6.75
CA ARG A 131 -7.03 -1.42 -6.35
C ARG A 131 -7.33 -1.12 -4.89
N PRO A 132 -8.62 -1.04 -4.51
CA PRO A 132 -9.06 -0.86 -3.13
C PRO A 132 -8.51 -1.91 -2.18
N THR A 133 -8.14 -1.50 -0.97
CA THR A 133 -7.74 -2.41 0.13
C THR A 133 -8.74 -3.56 0.34
N PRO A 134 -10.07 -3.35 0.37
CA PRO A 134 -11.03 -4.45 0.53
C PRO A 134 -11.03 -5.43 -0.65
N GLU A 135 -10.70 -5.01 -1.85
CA GLU A 135 -10.57 -5.92 -2.99
C GLU A 135 -9.31 -6.79 -2.89
N VAL A 136 -8.18 -6.23 -2.41
CA VAL A 136 -6.97 -7.02 -2.12
C VAL A 136 -7.29 -8.13 -1.10
N SER A 137 -7.98 -7.79 0.00
CA SER A 137 -8.47 -8.75 1.00
C SER A 137 -9.38 -9.82 0.38
N PHE A 138 -10.32 -9.42 -0.48
CA PHE A 138 -11.19 -10.34 -1.21
C PHE A 138 -10.39 -11.28 -2.12
N ALA A 139 -9.44 -10.76 -2.90
CA ALA A 139 -8.64 -11.53 -3.84
C ALA A 139 -7.82 -12.63 -3.14
N ILE A 140 -7.28 -12.38 -1.96
CA ILE A 140 -6.57 -13.38 -1.14
C ILE A 140 -7.45 -14.61 -0.93
N ARG A 141 -8.68 -14.40 -0.45
CA ARG A 141 -9.63 -15.50 -0.18
C ARG A 141 -10.15 -16.13 -1.46
N HIS A 142 -10.47 -15.31 -2.48
CA HIS A 142 -11.03 -15.78 -3.75
C HIS A 142 -10.04 -16.69 -4.50
N LEU A 143 -8.76 -16.34 -4.51
CA LEU A 143 -7.69 -17.09 -5.18
C LEU A 143 -7.07 -18.18 -4.29
N GLY A 144 -7.52 -18.32 -3.04
CA GLY A 144 -6.99 -19.30 -2.09
C GLY A 144 -5.53 -19.08 -1.71
N CYS A 145 -5.11 -17.82 -1.67
CA CYS A 145 -3.75 -17.42 -1.31
C CYS A 145 -3.51 -17.58 0.19
N GLN A 146 -2.25 -17.77 0.58
CA GLN A 146 -1.83 -17.91 1.97
C GLN A 146 -1.55 -16.58 2.65
N SER A 147 -1.36 -15.53 1.84
CA SER A 147 -1.10 -14.18 2.33
C SER A 147 -1.35 -13.17 1.21
N GLY A 148 -1.24 -11.91 1.55
CA GLY A 148 -1.21 -10.81 0.60
C GLY A 148 -0.64 -9.55 1.23
N ILE A 149 -0.31 -8.59 0.39
CA ILE A 149 0.16 -7.28 0.82
C ILE A 149 -0.51 -6.18 0.02
N ASN A 150 -0.67 -5.02 0.64
CA ASN A 150 -1.06 -3.78 -0.04
C ASN A 150 -0.08 -2.65 0.28
N LEU A 151 0.53 -2.07 -0.77
CA LEU A 151 1.48 -0.98 -0.65
C LEU A 151 0.71 0.34 -0.58
N THR A 152 0.46 0.81 0.63
CA THR A 152 -0.34 1.99 0.93
C THR A 152 -0.04 2.54 2.31
N ALA A 153 -0.17 3.85 2.47
CA ALA A 153 -0.19 4.50 3.76
C ALA A 153 -1.57 5.13 4.08
N SER A 154 -2.67 4.57 3.49
CA SER A 154 -4.03 5.06 3.71
C SER A 154 -4.13 6.58 3.46
N HIS A 155 -4.58 7.37 4.40
CA HIS A 155 -4.77 8.81 4.30
C HIS A 155 -3.57 9.66 4.78
N ASN A 156 -2.41 9.06 5.07
CA ASN A 156 -1.23 9.83 5.47
C ASN A 156 -0.78 10.82 4.37
N PRO A 157 -0.04 11.89 4.72
CA PRO A 157 0.56 12.81 3.75
C PRO A 157 1.39 12.11 2.67
N LYS A 158 1.65 12.81 1.56
CA LYS A 158 2.29 12.26 0.35
C LYS A 158 3.70 11.72 0.57
N GLU A 159 4.41 12.21 1.59
CA GLU A 159 5.75 11.77 1.94
C GLU A 159 5.79 10.36 2.51
N TYR A 160 4.64 9.85 2.97
CA TYR A 160 4.52 8.51 3.57
C TYR A 160 4.19 7.44 2.53
N ASN A 161 4.70 6.24 2.80
CA ASN A 161 4.19 5.01 2.22
C ASN A 161 4.08 3.93 3.30
N GLY A 162 3.51 2.78 2.96
CA GLY A 162 3.30 1.69 3.90
C GLY A 162 3.22 0.34 3.21
N TYR A 163 3.20 -0.70 4.03
CA TYR A 163 3.15 -2.08 3.64
C TYR A 163 2.18 -2.79 4.58
N LYS A 164 0.91 -2.91 4.19
CA LYS A 164 -0.10 -3.67 4.93
C LYS A 164 0.04 -5.15 4.59
N ALA A 165 0.17 -6.03 5.58
CA ALA A 165 0.25 -7.47 5.39
C ALA A 165 -1.04 -8.17 5.85
N TYR A 166 -1.46 -9.17 5.09
CA TYR A 166 -2.70 -9.92 5.30
C TYR A 166 -2.42 -11.42 5.38
N TRP A 167 -3.27 -12.15 6.11
CA TRP A 167 -3.19 -13.60 6.21
C TRP A 167 -4.17 -14.29 5.24
N ASP A 168 -4.30 -15.61 5.31
CA ASP A 168 -5.09 -16.42 4.38
C ASP A 168 -6.62 -16.22 4.50
N ASP A 169 -7.07 -15.64 5.60
CA ASP A 169 -8.45 -15.21 5.83
C ASP A 169 -8.78 -13.84 5.22
N GLY A 170 -7.78 -13.15 4.66
CA GLY A 170 -7.91 -11.79 4.10
C GLY A 170 -7.92 -10.68 5.14
N ALA A 171 -7.76 -10.98 6.43
CA ALA A 171 -7.58 -9.97 7.46
C ALA A 171 -6.11 -9.53 7.58
N GLN A 172 -5.85 -8.33 8.09
CA GLN A 172 -4.49 -7.93 8.44
C GLN A 172 -3.91 -8.91 9.46
N VAL A 173 -2.61 -9.21 9.32
CA VAL A 173 -1.92 -10.14 10.22
C VAL A 173 -2.00 -9.67 11.67
N LEU A 174 -2.34 -10.61 12.56
CA LEU A 174 -2.45 -10.44 13.99
C LEU A 174 -1.61 -11.52 14.70
N ALA A 175 -1.51 -11.42 16.03
CA ALA A 175 -0.86 -12.45 16.81
C ALA A 175 -1.51 -13.84 16.59
N PRO A 176 -0.70 -14.91 16.47
CA PRO A 176 0.76 -14.96 16.67
C PRO A 176 1.59 -14.67 15.41
N HIS A 177 0.96 -14.45 14.25
CA HIS A 177 1.64 -14.34 12.97
C HIS A 177 2.47 -13.06 12.85
N ASP A 178 1.95 -11.92 13.34
CA ASP A 178 2.67 -10.64 13.33
C ASP A 178 4.03 -10.74 14.02
N THR A 179 4.07 -11.26 15.24
CA THR A 179 5.31 -11.43 16.01
C THR A 179 6.28 -12.38 15.30
N ALA A 180 5.78 -13.48 14.75
CA ALA A 180 6.62 -14.44 14.04
C ALA A 180 7.18 -13.87 12.72
N ILE A 181 6.42 -13.03 12.01
CA ILE A 181 6.90 -12.31 10.84
C ILE A 181 7.99 -11.30 11.25
N ILE A 182 7.77 -10.53 12.33
CA ILE A 182 8.76 -9.58 12.87
C ILE A 182 10.08 -10.31 13.18
N ASP A 183 10.01 -11.47 13.80
CA ASP A 183 11.19 -12.28 14.13
C ASP A 183 11.96 -12.73 12.87
N GLU A 184 11.27 -13.03 11.78
CA GLU A 184 11.92 -13.37 10.52
C GLU A 184 12.49 -12.12 9.81
N VAL A 185 11.77 -11.00 9.83
CA VAL A 185 12.24 -9.72 9.26
C VAL A 185 13.53 -9.25 9.95
N ASN A 186 13.58 -9.35 11.27
CA ASN A 186 14.75 -8.93 12.07
C ASN A 186 16.02 -9.78 11.83
N LYS A 187 15.89 -10.93 11.17
CA LYS A 187 17.03 -11.79 10.78
C LYS A 187 17.57 -11.46 9.38
N VAL A 188 16.81 -10.71 8.58
CA VAL A 188 17.17 -10.43 7.19
C VAL A 188 18.24 -9.34 7.13
N THR A 189 19.36 -9.65 6.51
CA THR A 189 20.36 -8.64 6.07
C THR A 189 20.08 -8.22 4.63
N VAL A 190 20.69 -7.13 4.16
CA VAL A 190 20.46 -6.65 2.79
C VAL A 190 20.90 -7.69 1.75
N GLU A 191 21.93 -8.48 2.05
CA GLU A 191 22.46 -9.54 1.20
C GLU A 191 21.52 -10.74 1.10
N ASP A 192 20.64 -10.95 2.07
CA ASP A 192 19.65 -12.04 2.07
C ASP A 192 18.45 -11.75 1.17
N ILE A 193 18.24 -10.49 0.79
CA ILE A 193 17.09 -10.07 0.00
C ILE A 193 17.25 -10.53 -1.46
N LYS A 194 16.35 -11.39 -1.92
CA LYS A 194 16.37 -11.94 -3.28
C LYS A 194 15.65 -11.03 -4.27
N PHE A 195 16.27 -9.93 -4.67
CA PHE A 195 15.67 -8.94 -5.59
C PHE A 195 15.42 -9.45 -7.03
N LYS A 196 16.04 -10.57 -7.43
CA LYS A 196 15.89 -11.12 -8.78
C LYS A 196 14.75 -12.12 -8.82
N GLY A 197 13.58 -11.66 -9.27
CA GLY A 197 12.35 -12.44 -9.33
C GLY A 197 12.34 -13.54 -10.41
N ASN A 198 11.44 -14.50 -10.21
CA ASN A 198 11.06 -15.50 -11.22
C ASN A 198 9.73 -15.06 -11.88
N LYS A 199 9.82 -14.54 -13.10
CA LYS A 199 8.66 -13.99 -13.82
C LYS A 199 7.58 -15.05 -14.15
N ASP A 200 7.95 -16.33 -14.23
CA ASP A 200 7.00 -17.42 -14.48
C ASP A 200 6.03 -17.65 -13.28
N LEU A 201 6.41 -17.17 -12.11
CA LEU A 201 5.57 -17.22 -10.90
C LEU A 201 4.78 -15.93 -10.65
N ILE A 202 4.88 -14.91 -11.52
CA ILE A 202 4.14 -13.65 -11.38
C ILE A 202 3.01 -13.62 -12.41
N GLN A 203 1.78 -13.65 -11.94
CA GLN A 203 0.58 -13.52 -12.75
C GLN A 203 -0.04 -12.14 -12.51
N ILE A 204 -0.27 -11.39 -13.60
CA ILE A 204 -1.00 -10.12 -13.53
C ILE A 204 -2.49 -10.43 -13.45
N ILE A 205 -3.18 -9.72 -12.54
CA ILE A 205 -4.63 -9.77 -12.33
C ILE A 205 -5.21 -8.35 -12.39
N GLY A 206 -6.51 -8.23 -12.65
CA GLY A 206 -7.19 -6.93 -12.80
C GLY A 206 -8.69 -7.10 -12.99
N GLU A 207 -9.21 -6.75 -14.17
CA GLU A 207 -10.65 -6.71 -14.48
C GLU A 207 -11.39 -8.02 -14.19
N ASP A 208 -10.75 -9.16 -14.29
CA ASP A 208 -11.30 -10.47 -13.95
C ASP A 208 -11.66 -10.57 -12.46
N ILE A 209 -10.81 -10.00 -11.60
CA ILE A 209 -11.05 -9.93 -10.15
C ILE A 209 -12.07 -8.82 -9.84
N ASP A 210 -11.94 -7.64 -10.48
CA ASP A 210 -12.86 -6.51 -10.34
C ASP A 210 -14.32 -6.98 -10.51
N LYS A 211 -14.58 -7.72 -11.59
CA LYS A 211 -15.91 -8.22 -11.90
C LYS A 211 -16.47 -9.14 -10.81
N VAL A 212 -15.69 -10.13 -10.39
CA VAL A 212 -16.15 -11.09 -9.36
C VAL A 212 -16.32 -10.38 -8.01
N TYR A 213 -15.48 -9.41 -7.71
CA TYR A 213 -15.59 -8.58 -6.51
C TYR A 213 -16.89 -7.76 -6.52
N LEU A 214 -17.17 -7.02 -7.61
CA LEU A 214 -18.39 -6.24 -7.76
C LEU A 214 -19.65 -7.11 -7.71
N ASP A 215 -19.67 -8.27 -8.37
CA ASP A 215 -20.77 -9.25 -8.27
C ASP A 215 -21.05 -9.65 -6.82
N LYS A 216 -20.01 -9.86 -6.01
CA LYS A 216 -20.15 -10.19 -4.59
C LYS A 216 -20.65 -9.01 -3.76
N VAL A 217 -20.15 -7.81 -4.00
CA VAL A 217 -20.62 -6.58 -3.34
C VAL A 217 -22.09 -6.32 -3.68
N HIS A 218 -22.46 -6.44 -4.95
CA HIS A 218 -23.83 -6.27 -5.41
C HIS A 218 -24.80 -7.28 -4.76
N ALA A 219 -24.39 -8.54 -4.60
CA ALA A 219 -25.16 -9.56 -3.93
C ALA A 219 -25.47 -9.28 -2.44
N LEU A 220 -24.78 -8.32 -1.82
CA LEU A 220 -25.04 -7.86 -0.46
C LEU A 220 -26.19 -6.85 -0.36
N SER A 221 -26.74 -6.38 -1.48
CA SER A 221 -27.86 -5.46 -1.51
C SER A 221 -29.08 -6.04 -0.79
N ILE A 222 -29.58 -5.34 0.24
CA ILE A 222 -30.72 -5.79 1.07
C ILE A 222 -32.05 -5.57 0.33
N ASP A 223 -32.20 -4.42 -0.33
CA ASP A 223 -33.41 -4.05 -1.05
C ASP A 223 -33.08 -3.30 -2.35
N PRO A 224 -32.84 -4.02 -3.46
CA PRO A 224 -32.57 -3.41 -4.76
C PRO A 224 -33.73 -2.53 -5.27
N GLU A 225 -34.98 -2.81 -4.85
CA GLU A 225 -36.15 -2.02 -5.28
C GLU A 225 -36.16 -0.61 -4.66
N VAL A 226 -35.60 -0.44 -3.47
CA VAL A 226 -35.39 0.90 -2.87
C VAL A 226 -34.46 1.72 -3.76
N ILE A 227 -33.36 1.12 -4.21
CA ILE A 227 -32.37 1.82 -5.06
C ILE A 227 -33.01 2.23 -6.38
N LYS A 228 -33.76 1.35 -7.02
CA LYS A 228 -34.49 1.68 -8.27
C LYS A 228 -35.45 2.86 -8.11
N ARG A 229 -36.12 2.97 -6.96
CA ARG A 229 -36.99 4.14 -6.65
C ARG A 229 -36.20 5.42 -6.40
N GLN A 230 -34.90 5.32 -6.08
CA GLN A 230 -34.00 6.42 -5.79
C GLN A 230 -32.90 6.60 -6.87
N LYS A 231 -33.14 6.13 -8.07
CA LYS A 231 -32.14 6.17 -9.17
C LYS A 231 -31.70 7.58 -9.53
N ASP A 232 -32.56 8.56 -9.30
CA ASP A 232 -32.31 9.99 -9.58
C ASP A 232 -31.56 10.70 -8.44
N LEU A 233 -31.27 10.00 -7.33
CA LEU A 233 -30.49 10.55 -6.21
C LEU A 233 -29.16 11.11 -6.73
N SER A 234 -28.98 12.42 -6.52
CA SER A 234 -27.78 13.13 -7.01
C SER A 234 -26.61 12.93 -6.07
N ILE A 235 -25.64 12.13 -6.50
CA ILE A 235 -24.47 11.74 -5.72
C ILE A 235 -23.23 12.44 -6.29
N VAL A 236 -22.49 13.16 -5.44
CA VAL A 236 -21.13 13.60 -5.77
C VAL A 236 -20.15 12.65 -5.11
N TYR A 237 -19.16 12.18 -5.88
CA TYR A 237 -18.11 11.28 -5.39
C TYR A 237 -16.71 11.80 -5.69
N THR A 238 -15.80 11.63 -4.73
CA THR A 238 -14.37 11.84 -4.93
C THR A 238 -13.54 10.70 -4.35
N PRO A 239 -12.59 10.14 -5.12
CA PRO A 239 -11.61 9.16 -4.65
C PRO A 239 -10.35 9.80 -4.05
N LEU A 240 -10.26 11.12 -3.95
CA LEU A 240 -9.05 11.84 -3.52
C LEU A 240 -7.78 11.33 -4.22
N HIS A 241 -7.83 11.21 -5.55
CA HIS A 241 -6.77 10.65 -6.43
C HIS A 241 -6.51 9.14 -6.29
N GLY A 242 -7.24 8.44 -5.41
CA GLY A 242 -6.96 7.08 -4.96
C GLY A 242 -7.62 5.94 -5.74
N ALA A 243 -7.57 4.75 -5.14
CA ALA A 243 -7.96 3.48 -5.73
C ALA A 243 -9.46 3.33 -5.98
N GLY A 244 -10.30 4.07 -5.26
CA GLY A 244 -11.75 4.05 -5.45
C GLY A 244 -12.25 4.59 -6.79
N ARG A 245 -11.38 5.24 -7.58
CA ARG A 245 -11.72 5.96 -8.82
C ARG A 245 -12.44 5.13 -9.90
N VAL A 246 -12.23 3.84 -9.94
CA VAL A 246 -12.83 2.93 -10.93
C VAL A 246 -13.99 2.15 -10.33
N LEU A 247 -13.74 1.43 -9.25
CA LEU A 247 -14.70 0.47 -8.72
C LEU A 247 -15.88 1.11 -7.99
N ILE A 248 -15.71 2.24 -7.31
CA ILE A 248 -16.83 2.86 -6.57
C ILE A 248 -17.87 3.43 -7.53
N PRO A 249 -17.53 4.23 -8.57
CA PRO A 249 -18.50 4.65 -9.57
C PRO A 249 -19.13 3.47 -10.32
N ALA A 250 -18.36 2.43 -10.65
CA ALA A 250 -18.87 1.22 -11.29
C ALA A 250 -19.89 0.49 -10.40
N SER A 251 -19.59 0.30 -9.13
CA SER A 251 -20.49 -0.30 -8.14
C SER A 251 -21.79 0.49 -7.98
N LEU A 252 -21.72 1.81 -7.85
CA LEU A 252 -22.90 2.67 -7.76
C LEU A 252 -23.79 2.52 -8.99
N LYS A 253 -23.19 2.50 -10.18
CA LYS A 253 -23.91 2.30 -11.44
C LYS A 253 -24.56 0.91 -11.52
N GLU A 254 -23.87 -0.15 -11.13
CA GLU A 254 -24.41 -1.52 -11.11
C GLU A 254 -25.59 -1.66 -10.12
N TRP A 255 -25.56 -0.92 -9.02
CA TRP A 255 -26.68 -0.87 -8.08
C TRP A 255 -27.89 -0.11 -8.61
N GLY A 256 -27.73 0.69 -9.68
CA GLY A 256 -28.81 1.41 -10.35
C GLY A 256 -28.88 2.90 -10.04
N PHE A 257 -27.85 3.49 -9.42
CA PHE A 257 -27.74 4.94 -9.31
C PHE A 257 -27.29 5.52 -10.65
N GLU A 258 -28.14 6.35 -11.27
CA GLU A 258 -27.89 6.91 -12.61
C GLU A 258 -27.27 8.34 -12.55
N ASN A 259 -27.44 9.03 -11.42
CA ASN A 259 -27.07 10.44 -11.27
C ASN A 259 -25.83 10.60 -10.36
N VAL A 260 -24.69 10.06 -10.81
CA VAL A 260 -23.41 10.09 -10.09
C VAL A 260 -22.44 11.05 -10.75
N HIS A 261 -21.96 12.03 -10.02
CA HIS A 261 -21.05 13.08 -10.45
C HIS A 261 -19.70 12.96 -9.74
N CYS A 262 -18.66 12.57 -10.46
CA CYS A 262 -17.31 12.51 -9.90
C CYS A 262 -16.62 13.87 -9.99
N VAL A 263 -15.76 14.22 -9.02
CA VAL A 263 -14.90 15.42 -9.06
C VAL A 263 -13.76 15.17 -10.07
N PRO A 264 -13.77 15.80 -11.27
CA PRO A 264 -12.88 15.40 -12.35
C PRO A 264 -11.39 15.50 -12.01
N GLU A 265 -11.00 16.56 -11.31
CA GLU A 265 -9.60 16.82 -10.92
C GLU A 265 -9.08 15.76 -9.97
N GLN A 266 -9.94 15.23 -9.11
CA GLN A 266 -9.61 14.22 -8.10
C GLN A 266 -9.74 12.78 -8.61
N MET A 267 -10.32 12.59 -9.81
CA MET A 267 -10.34 11.30 -10.51
C MET A 267 -8.99 10.95 -11.16
N VAL A 268 -8.09 11.91 -11.29
CA VAL A 268 -6.73 11.67 -11.83
C VAL A 268 -5.87 11.03 -10.74
N LYS A 269 -5.34 9.82 -11.00
CA LYS A 269 -4.42 9.16 -10.07
C LYS A 269 -3.14 9.97 -9.91
N SER A 270 -2.76 10.29 -8.67
CA SER A 270 -1.55 11.05 -8.36
C SER A 270 -1.10 10.80 -6.92
N GLY A 271 0.15 10.38 -6.77
CA GLY A 271 0.79 10.26 -5.45
C GLY A 271 1.18 11.59 -4.81
N ASP A 272 1.11 12.68 -5.58
CA ASP A 272 1.40 14.02 -5.07
C ASP A 272 0.17 14.72 -4.48
N PHE A 273 -1.03 14.14 -4.66
CA PHE A 273 -2.29 14.68 -4.14
C PHE A 273 -2.47 16.18 -4.41
N PRO A 274 -2.42 16.64 -5.69
CA PRO A 274 -2.24 18.06 -6.02
C PRO A 274 -3.41 18.97 -5.60
N THR A 275 -4.56 18.41 -5.22
CA THR A 275 -5.76 19.17 -4.85
C THR A 275 -6.00 19.21 -3.34
N VAL A 276 -5.19 18.53 -2.54
CA VAL A 276 -5.37 18.42 -1.08
C VAL A 276 -4.02 18.40 -0.36
N VAL A 277 -3.96 18.92 0.85
CA VAL A 277 -2.77 18.84 1.70
C VAL A 277 -2.61 17.43 2.27
N SER A 278 -3.73 16.83 2.70
CA SER A 278 -3.80 15.45 3.16
C SER A 278 -5.01 14.76 2.55
N PRO A 279 -4.85 13.57 1.95
CA PRO A 279 -5.95 12.86 1.29
C PRO A 279 -6.85 12.12 2.28
N ASN A 280 -7.20 12.77 3.38
CA ASN A 280 -8.09 12.23 4.41
C ASN A 280 -9.51 12.79 4.24
N PRO A 281 -10.51 11.96 3.88
CA PRO A 281 -11.89 12.41 3.69
C PRO A 281 -12.57 12.91 4.97
N GLU A 282 -12.01 12.68 6.15
CA GLU A 282 -12.48 13.29 7.40
C GLU A 282 -12.13 14.78 7.52
N ASN A 283 -11.17 15.25 6.71
CA ASN A 283 -10.77 16.65 6.69
C ASN A 283 -11.68 17.46 5.76
N ALA A 284 -12.30 18.51 6.28
CA ALA A 284 -13.19 19.39 5.51
C ALA A 284 -12.49 20.01 4.29
N GLU A 285 -11.17 20.28 4.36
CA GLU A 285 -10.37 20.81 3.27
C GLU A 285 -10.31 19.80 2.10
N ALA A 286 -10.11 18.52 2.38
CA ALA A 286 -10.06 17.47 1.36
C ALA A 286 -11.39 17.31 0.60
N LEU A 287 -12.51 17.58 1.27
CA LEU A 287 -13.86 17.53 0.69
C LEU A 287 -14.29 18.81 -0.01
N SER A 288 -13.51 19.90 0.05
CA SER A 288 -13.93 21.24 -0.42
C SER A 288 -14.43 21.21 -1.87
N MET A 289 -13.69 20.60 -2.79
CA MET A 289 -14.07 20.51 -4.20
C MET A 289 -15.37 19.70 -4.42
N ALA A 290 -15.53 18.59 -3.69
CA ALA A 290 -16.74 17.78 -3.77
C ALA A 290 -17.97 18.53 -3.21
N ILE A 291 -17.80 19.28 -2.11
CA ILE A 291 -18.85 20.11 -1.52
C ILE A 291 -19.22 21.27 -2.45
N GLU A 292 -18.24 21.91 -3.09
CA GLU A 292 -18.49 22.98 -4.07
C GLU A 292 -19.27 22.45 -5.28
N LEU A 293 -18.88 21.29 -5.82
CA LEU A 293 -19.59 20.64 -6.91
C LEU A 293 -21.02 20.30 -6.47
N ALA A 294 -21.19 19.72 -5.29
CA ALA A 294 -22.51 19.37 -4.75
C ALA A 294 -23.42 20.57 -4.61
N LYS A 295 -22.94 21.71 -4.10
CA LYS A 295 -23.70 22.96 -4.02
C LYS A 295 -24.07 23.50 -5.42
N LYS A 296 -23.17 23.37 -6.40
CA LYS A 296 -23.40 23.86 -7.76
C LYS A 296 -24.50 23.11 -8.49
N ILE A 297 -24.63 21.80 -8.25
CA ILE A 297 -25.61 20.94 -8.94
C ILE A 297 -26.82 20.58 -8.05
N ASP A 298 -26.88 21.11 -6.84
CA ASP A 298 -27.91 20.80 -5.81
C ASP A 298 -27.96 19.30 -5.52
N ALA A 299 -26.80 18.70 -5.25
CA ALA A 299 -26.69 17.26 -4.98
C ALA A 299 -27.23 16.89 -3.61
N ASP A 300 -27.81 15.68 -3.52
CA ASP A 300 -28.41 15.15 -2.28
C ASP A 300 -27.34 14.64 -1.30
N ILE A 301 -26.23 14.07 -1.81
CA ILE A 301 -25.17 13.46 -0.98
C ILE A 301 -23.78 13.64 -1.58
N VAL A 302 -22.79 13.77 -0.70
CA VAL A 302 -21.36 13.73 -1.04
C VAL A 302 -20.74 12.48 -0.43
N MET A 303 -19.99 11.73 -1.24
CA MET A 303 -19.26 10.54 -0.85
C MET A 303 -17.78 10.73 -1.19
N ALA A 304 -16.90 10.21 -0.34
CA ALA A 304 -15.47 10.21 -0.57
C ALA A 304 -14.82 8.92 -0.08
N SER A 305 -13.71 8.56 -0.67
CA SER A 305 -12.82 7.52 -0.17
C SER A 305 -11.38 8.03 -0.11
N ASP A 306 -10.60 7.49 0.81
CA ASP A 306 -9.18 7.77 0.91
C ASP A 306 -8.36 7.06 -0.20
N PRO A 307 -7.02 7.23 -0.27
CA PRO A 307 -6.22 6.68 -1.36
C PRO A 307 -6.28 5.17 -1.58
N ASP A 308 -6.51 4.37 -0.57
CA ASP A 308 -6.66 2.92 -0.70
C ASP A 308 -8.12 2.43 -0.53
N ALA A 309 -9.05 3.37 -0.43
CA ALA A 309 -10.50 3.17 -0.51
C ALA A 309 -11.04 2.14 0.52
N ASP A 310 -10.52 2.20 1.75
CA ASP A 310 -11.04 1.43 2.87
C ASP A 310 -11.93 2.25 3.81
#